data_fbd43100fea67a2d4b03175e7d110ca5
#
_entry.id   fbd43100fea67a2d4b03175e7d110ca5
#
_cell.length_a   1.000
_cell.length_b   1.000
_cell.length_c   1.000
_cell.angle_alpha   90.00
_cell.angle_beta   90.00
_cell.angle_gamma   90.00
#
_symmetry.space_group_name_H-M   'P 1'
#
loop_
_entity.id
_entity.type
_entity.pdbx_description
1 polymer ?
#
loop_
_entity_poly.entity_id
_entity_poly.type
_entity_poly.pdbx_seq_one_letter_code
_entity_poly.pdbx_strand_id
1 'polypeptide(L)'
;MTAQLIDGKAIAANLRQQIAQRVTERRQQGLRVPGLAVILVGTDPASQVYVAHKRKDCEEVGFLSQAYDLPAETSQDDLLALIDRLNDDPAIDGILVQLPLPAHLDASLLLERIHPDKDVDGFHPYNIGRLAQRMPLLRPCTPKGIMTLLASTGADLYGMDAVVVGASNIVGRPMALELLLGGCTVTVTHRFTRDLADHVSRADRVVVAAGTPGLVKGEWIKEGAIVIDVGINRQADGRLVGDVEYEVAAQRASWITPVPGGVGPMTRACLLENTLHAAEHLHD
;
A
#
# COMPACT_ATOMS: atom_id res chain seq x y z
N MET A 1 8.68 -27.14 10.59
CA MET A 1 8.09 -27.08 9.20
C MET A 1 8.45 -25.72 8.64
N THR A 2 8.81 -25.60 7.38
CA THR A 2 9.08 -24.31 6.77
C THR A 2 7.75 -23.62 6.43
N ALA A 3 7.64 -22.31 6.65
CA ALA A 3 6.45 -21.53 6.34
C ALA A 3 6.04 -21.66 4.87
N GLN A 4 4.75 -21.62 4.61
CA GLN A 4 4.23 -21.46 3.26
C GLN A 4 4.50 -20.02 2.77
N LEU A 5 4.82 -19.89 1.50
CA LEU A 5 5.10 -18.58 0.90
C LEU A 5 3.82 -17.88 0.50
N ILE A 6 3.66 -16.62 0.91
CA ILE A 6 2.60 -15.76 0.39
C ILE A 6 3.13 -15.06 -0.87
N ASP A 7 2.80 -15.61 -2.04
CA ASP A 7 3.28 -15.07 -3.33
C ASP A 7 2.46 -13.84 -3.75
N GLY A 8 2.86 -12.68 -3.24
CA GLY A 8 2.22 -11.41 -3.56
C GLY A 8 2.34 -11.02 -5.03
N LYS A 9 3.37 -11.50 -5.73
CA LYS A 9 3.54 -11.26 -7.17
C LYS A 9 2.46 -11.97 -7.98
N ALA A 10 2.19 -13.24 -7.68
CA ALA A 10 1.15 -14.02 -8.35
C ALA A 10 -0.25 -13.47 -8.04
N ILE A 11 -0.52 -13.13 -6.77
CA ILE A 11 -1.81 -12.56 -6.34
C ILE A 11 -2.05 -11.19 -7.01
N ALA A 12 -1.04 -10.32 -7.07
CA ALA A 12 -1.14 -9.02 -7.75
C ALA A 12 -1.35 -9.16 -9.25
N ALA A 13 -0.71 -10.15 -9.90
CA ALA A 13 -0.91 -10.41 -11.32
C ALA A 13 -2.37 -10.83 -11.62
N ASN A 14 -2.94 -11.70 -10.80
CA ASN A 14 -4.34 -12.10 -10.91
C ASN A 14 -5.29 -10.89 -10.72
N LEU A 15 -5.05 -10.06 -9.72
CA LEU A 15 -5.87 -8.84 -9.50
C LEU A 15 -5.79 -7.89 -10.71
N ARG A 16 -4.59 -7.65 -11.28
CA ARG A 16 -4.46 -6.83 -12.50
C ARG A 16 -5.20 -7.43 -13.68
N GLN A 17 -5.18 -8.75 -13.85
CA GLN A 17 -5.95 -9.41 -14.91
C GLN A 17 -7.46 -9.19 -14.74
N GLN A 18 -7.99 -9.29 -13.53
CA GLN A 18 -9.40 -9.01 -13.23
C GLN A 18 -9.75 -7.55 -13.54
N ILE A 19 -8.88 -6.60 -13.17
CA ILE A 19 -9.05 -5.18 -13.49
C ILE A 19 -9.08 -4.96 -14.99
N ALA A 20 -8.13 -5.53 -15.75
CA ALA A 20 -8.07 -5.41 -17.21
C ALA A 20 -9.34 -5.95 -17.89
N GLN A 21 -9.89 -7.06 -17.38
CA GLN A 21 -11.16 -7.58 -17.86
C GLN A 21 -12.31 -6.58 -17.64
N ARG A 22 -12.46 -6.02 -16.44
CA ARG A 22 -13.49 -5.02 -16.12
C ARG A 22 -13.35 -3.76 -16.99
N VAL A 23 -12.12 -3.30 -17.24
CA VAL A 23 -11.87 -2.17 -18.15
C VAL A 23 -12.32 -2.48 -19.59
N THR A 24 -12.08 -3.72 -20.04
CA THR A 24 -12.52 -4.18 -21.35
C THR A 24 -14.05 -4.19 -21.45
N GLU A 25 -14.74 -4.69 -20.42
CA GLU A 25 -16.19 -4.70 -20.33
C GLU A 25 -16.77 -3.28 -20.33
N ARG A 26 -16.16 -2.32 -19.60
CA ARG A 26 -16.53 -0.89 -19.63
C ARG A 26 -16.46 -0.30 -21.05
N ARG A 27 -15.36 -0.57 -21.78
CA ARG A 27 -15.20 -0.12 -23.18
C ARG A 27 -16.28 -0.68 -24.09
N GLN A 28 -16.65 -1.95 -23.93
CA GLN A 28 -17.72 -2.59 -24.71
C GLN A 28 -19.09 -1.97 -24.45
N GLN A 29 -19.31 -1.45 -23.24
CA GLN A 29 -20.51 -0.72 -22.84
C GLN A 29 -20.51 0.75 -23.28
N GLY A 30 -19.46 1.24 -23.95
CA GLY A 30 -19.31 2.63 -24.36
C GLY A 30 -18.93 3.59 -23.22
N LEU A 31 -18.55 3.06 -22.05
CA LEU A 31 -18.10 3.87 -20.93
C LEU A 31 -16.61 4.25 -21.10
N ARG A 32 -16.22 5.39 -20.53
CA ARG A 32 -14.82 5.80 -20.53
C ARG A 32 -13.96 4.86 -19.67
N VAL A 33 -12.69 4.77 -19.98
CA VAL A 33 -11.72 4.03 -19.16
C VAL A 33 -11.34 4.86 -17.93
N PRO A 34 -10.97 4.21 -16.81
CA PRO A 34 -10.45 4.91 -15.64
C PRO A 34 -9.20 5.72 -15.96
N GLY A 35 -9.10 6.92 -15.39
CA GLY A 35 -7.97 7.84 -15.55
C GLY A 35 -7.17 7.98 -14.25
N LEU A 36 -5.85 7.80 -14.33
CA LEU A 36 -4.92 8.01 -13.23
C LEU A 36 -3.89 9.07 -13.57
N ALA A 37 -3.84 10.13 -12.78
CA ALA A 37 -2.78 11.14 -12.82
C ALA A 37 -1.67 10.75 -11.82
N VAL A 38 -0.43 10.66 -12.29
CA VAL A 38 0.74 10.33 -11.49
C VAL A 38 1.70 11.51 -11.48
N ILE A 39 1.88 12.12 -10.32
CA ILE A 39 2.74 13.29 -10.11
C ILE A 39 4.05 12.84 -9.44
N LEU A 40 5.17 13.15 -10.07
CA LEU A 40 6.52 12.96 -9.55
C LEU A 40 7.23 14.32 -9.49
N VAL A 41 7.77 14.68 -8.33
CA VAL A 41 8.54 15.92 -8.16
C VAL A 41 10.00 15.57 -7.86
N GLY A 42 10.90 16.07 -8.71
CA GLY A 42 12.33 15.80 -8.60
C GLY A 42 12.77 14.47 -9.26
N THR A 43 14.00 14.07 -8.96
CA THR A 43 14.70 12.99 -9.66
C THR A 43 15.18 11.88 -8.73
N ASP A 44 14.49 11.65 -7.61
CA ASP A 44 14.84 10.53 -6.72
C ASP A 44 14.77 9.19 -7.47
N PRO A 45 15.89 8.44 -7.55
CA PRO A 45 15.95 7.23 -8.38
C PRO A 45 14.96 6.14 -7.96
N ALA A 46 14.68 6.02 -6.65
CA ALA A 46 13.72 5.03 -6.16
C ALA A 46 12.30 5.41 -6.59
N SER A 47 11.92 6.68 -6.46
CA SER A 47 10.63 7.20 -6.89
C SER A 47 10.42 7.04 -8.40
N GLN A 48 11.45 7.30 -9.21
CA GLN A 48 11.40 7.10 -10.67
C GLN A 48 11.09 5.64 -11.04
N VAL A 49 11.73 4.67 -10.38
CA VAL A 49 11.47 3.24 -10.61
C VAL A 49 10.04 2.89 -10.24
N TYR A 50 9.55 3.36 -9.08
CA TYR A 50 8.18 3.10 -8.66
C TYR A 50 7.14 3.70 -9.61
N VAL A 51 7.33 4.94 -10.05
CA VAL A 51 6.45 5.61 -11.01
C VAL A 51 6.46 4.90 -12.37
N ALA A 52 7.63 4.49 -12.87
CA ALA A 52 7.72 3.73 -14.11
C ALA A 52 6.92 2.41 -14.06
N HIS A 53 6.99 1.70 -12.94
CA HIS A 53 6.18 0.49 -12.73
C HIS A 53 4.67 0.80 -12.68
N LYS A 54 4.25 1.87 -12.00
CA LYS A 54 2.83 2.28 -11.92
C LYS A 54 2.28 2.64 -13.29
N ARG A 55 3.04 3.37 -14.11
CA ARG A 55 2.64 3.71 -15.49
C ARG A 55 2.49 2.45 -16.35
N LYS A 56 3.46 1.55 -16.28
CA LYS A 56 3.39 0.27 -17.00
C LYS A 56 2.18 -0.56 -16.56
N ASP A 57 1.88 -0.62 -15.26
CA ASP A 57 0.71 -1.33 -14.74
C ASP A 57 -0.60 -0.69 -15.26
N CYS A 58 -0.67 0.65 -15.38
CA CYS A 58 -1.82 1.34 -16.00
C CYS A 58 -2.01 0.96 -17.46
N GLU A 59 -0.92 0.92 -18.25
CA GLU A 59 -0.96 0.50 -19.64
C GLU A 59 -1.43 -0.96 -19.78
N GLU A 60 -0.92 -1.85 -18.92
CA GLU A 60 -1.28 -3.28 -18.90
C GLU A 60 -2.79 -3.48 -18.68
N VAL A 61 -3.40 -2.71 -17.79
CA VAL A 61 -4.85 -2.83 -17.50
C VAL A 61 -5.73 -1.95 -18.39
N GLY A 62 -5.15 -1.11 -19.24
CA GLY A 62 -5.86 -0.29 -20.21
C GLY A 62 -6.44 1.02 -19.65
N PHE A 63 -5.87 1.57 -18.59
CA PHE A 63 -6.21 2.87 -18.04
C PHE A 63 -5.69 4.03 -18.91
N LEU A 64 -6.32 5.19 -18.79
CA LEU A 64 -5.71 6.46 -19.17
C LEU A 64 -4.69 6.83 -18.10
N SER A 65 -3.41 6.91 -18.45
CA SER A 65 -2.35 7.33 -17.53
C SER A 65 -1.82 8.71 -17.94
N GLN A 66 -1.96 9.70 -17.06
CA GLN A 66 -1.37 11.03 -17.24
C GLN A 66 -0.17 11.20 -16.30
N ALA A 67 0.99 11.49 -16.88
CA ALA A 67 2.24 11.63 -16.14
C ALA A 67 2.63 13.11 -16.00
N TYR A 68 2.97 13.51 -14.79
CA TYR A 68 3.44 14.86 -14.46
C TYR A 68 4.81 14.75 -13.78
N ASP A 69 5.88 14.80 -14.59
CA ASP A 69 7.26 14.81 -14.10
C ASP A 69 7.69 16.26 -13.92
N LEU A 70 7.74 16.70 -12.67
CA LEU A 70 7.98 18.10 -12.29
C LEU A 70 9.41 18.29 -11.78
N PRO A 71 10.03 19.44 -12.05
CA PRO A 71 11.34 19.80 -11.49
C PRO A 71 11.36 19.76 -9.97
N ALA A 72 12.53 19.49 -9.38
CA ALA A 72 12.69 19.48 -7.92
C ALA A 72 12.38 20.83 -7.26
N GLU A 73 12.52 21.93 -8.01
CA GLU A 73 12.28 23.31 -7.61
C GLU A 73 10.81 23.75 -7.71
N THR A 74 9.92 22.85 -8.16
CA THR A 74 8.48 23.14 -8.27
C THR A 74 7.95 23.70 -6.96
N SER A 75 7.26 24.84 -7.03
CA SER A 75 6.72 25.49 -5.84
C SER A 75 5.50 24.76 -5.28
N GLN A 76 5.24 24.99 -4.00
CA GLN A 76 4.02 24.48 -3.33
C GLN A 76 2.75 24.95 -4.07
N ASP A 77 2.70 26.22 -4.48
CA ASP A 77 1.54 26.84 -5.14
C ASP A 77 1.30 26.25 -6.54
N ASP A 78 2.35 26.00 -7.32
CA ASP A 78 2.23 25.37 -8.64
C ASP A 78 1.69 23.95 -8.53
N LEU A 79 2.14 23.20 -7.51
CA LEU A 79 1.70 21.84 -7.28
C LEU A 79 0.25 21.79 -6.78
N LEU A 80 -0.15 22.71 -5.91
CA LEU A 80 -1.56 22.87 -5.50
C LEU A 80 -2.45 23.22 -6.69
N ALA A 81 -2.03 24.16 -7.55
CA ALA A 81 -2.78 24.52 -8.76
C ALA A 81 -2.90 23.36 -9.75
N LEU A 82 -1.88 22.49 -9.84
CA LEU A 82 -1.98 21.25 -10.62
C LEU A 82 -3.01 20.31 -10.04
N ILE A 83 -2.97 20.08 -8.71
CA ILE A 83 -3.94 19.19 -8.04
C ILE A 83 -5.37 19.71 -8.23
N ASP A 84 -5.59 21.04 -8.12
CA ASP A 84 -6.91 21.64 -8.36
C ASP A 84 -7.44 21.34 -9.76
N ARG A 85 -6.59 21.53 -10.78
CA ARG A 85 -7.00 21.19 -12.16
C ARG A 85 -7.33 19.72 -12.33
N LEU A 86 -6.59 18.82 -11.68
CA LEU A 86 -6.85 17.39 -11.74
C LEU A 86 -8.10 16.98 -10.94
N ASN A 87 -8.39 17.68 -9.85
CA ASN A 87 -9.65 17.50 -9.11
C ASN A 87 -10.87 17.82 -9.98
N ASP A 88 -10.75 18.86 -10.82
CA ASP A 88 -11.84 19.31 -11.72
C ASP A 88 -11.88 18.54 -13.05
N ASP A 89 -10.84 17.75 -13.39
CA ASP A 89 -10.81 17.01 -14.66
C ASP A 89 -11.69 15.74 -14.59
N PRO A 90 -12.79 15.68 -15.39
CA PRO A 90 -13.68 14.52 -15.40
C PRO A 90 -13.06 13.28 -16.04
N ALA A 91 -11.91 13.38 -16.70
CA ALA A 91 -11.20 12.25 -17.27
C ALA A 91 -10.28 11.54 -16.24
N ILE A 92 -10.10 12.16 -15.07
CA ILE A 92 -9.21 11.66 -14.00
C ILE A 92 -10.04 11.16 -12.83
N ASP A 93 -9.89 9.88 -12.50
CA ASP A 93 -10.53 9.20 -11.36
C ASP A 93 -9.62 9.08 -10.15
N GLY A 94 -8.32 9.14 -10.36
CA GLY A 94 -7.34 9.04 -9.30
C GLY A 94 -6.19 10.00 -9.49
N ILE A 95 -5.72 10.56 -8.38
CA ILE A 95 -4.52 11.42 -8.31
C ILE A 95 -3.54 10.76 -7.35
N LEU A 96 -2.33 10.54 -7.84
CA LEU A 96 -1.22 9.99 -7.07
C LEU A 96 -0.09 11.01 -7.00
N VAL A 97 0.27 11.44 -5.80
CA VAL A 97 1.49 12.22 -5.53
C VAL A 97 2.56 11.27 -4.98
N GLN A 98 3.61 11.03 -5.77
CA GLN A 98 4.66 10.10 -5.38
C GLN A 98 5.50 10.66 -4.22
N LEU A 99 5.52 9.95 -3.10
CA LEU A 99 6.38 10.27 -1.95
C LEU A 99 7.73 9.53 -2.05
N PRO A 100 8.81 10.08 -1.46
CA PRO A 100 8.87 11.36 -0.74
C PRO A 100 8.92 12.57 -1.68
N LEU A 101 8.48 13.71 -1.17
CA LEU A 101 8.60 15.01 -1.85
C LEU A 101 9.89 15.74 -1.43
N PRO A 102 10.40 16.70 -2.23
CA PRO A 102 11.43 17.63 -1.80
C PRO A 102 11.06 18.35 -0.48
N ALA A 103 12.06 18.61 0.37
CA ALA A 103 11.87 19.07 1.75
C ALA A 103 11.15 20.42 1.91
N HIS A 104 11.10 21.24 0.85
CA HIS A 104 10.39 22.54 0.86
C HIS A 104 8.89 22.40 0.61
N LEU A 105 8.40 21.21 0.26
CA LEU A 105 6.99 20.92 0.00
C LEU A 105 6.34 20.28 1.24
N ASP A 106 5.17 20.78 1.61
CA ASP A 106 4.36 20.18 2.65
C ASP A 106 3.49 19.06 2.08
N ALA A 107 3.94 17.82 2.27
CA ALA A 107 3.23 16.64 1.79
C ALA A 107 1.82 16.52 2.38
N SER A 108 1.61 16.91 3.62
CA SER A 108 0.29 16.81 4.28
C SER A 108 -0.71 17.74 3.60
N LEU A 109 -0.32 18.99 3.38
CA LEU A 109 -1.15 19.98 2.70
C LEU A 109 -1.52 19.53 1.27
N LEU A 110 -0.56 18.95 0.55
CA LEU A 110 -0.77 18.46 -0.82
C LEU A 110 -1.72 17.26 -0.87
N LEU A 111 -1.55 16.30 0.04
CA LEU A 111 -2.42 15.13 0.10
C LEU A 111 -3.85 15.51 0.52
N GLU A 112 -4.02 16.47 1.43
CA GLU A 112 -5.34 16.99 1.82
C GLU A 112 -6.00 17.84 0.73
N ARG A 113 -5.25 18.36 -0.26
CA ARG A 113 -5.81 19.08 -1.40
C ARG A 113 -6.45 18.18 -2.43
N ILE A 114 -6.05 16.92 -2.53
CA ILE A 114 -6.66 15.93 -3.42
C ILE A 114 -8.12 15.73 -2.99
N HIS A 115 -9.06 15.74 -3.94
CA HIS A 115 -10.44 15.42 -3.59
C HIS A 115 -10.53 14.01 -3.01
N PRO A 116 -11.22 13.77 -1.88
CA PRO A 116 -11.28 12.47 -1.23
C PRO A 116 -11.67 11.31 -2.16
N ASP A 117 -12.53 11.56 -3.15
CA ASP A 117 -12.96 10.54 -4.11
C ASP A 117 -11.92 10.26 -5.20
N LYS A 118 -10.88 11.09 -5.31
CA LYS A 118 -9.72 10.91 -6.21
C LYS A 118 -8.43 10.54 -5.46
N ASP A 119 -8.49 10.42 -4.14
CA ASP A 119 -7.37 9.98 -3.29
C ASP A 119 -7.19 8.45 -3.37
N VAL A 120 -6.69 7.98 -4.49
CA VAL A 120 -6.58 6.53 -4.76
C VAL A 120 -5.45 5.83 -3.99
N ASP A 121 -4.52 6.58 -3.40
CA ASP A 121 -3.58 6.04 -2.40
C ASP A 121 -4.25 5.81 -1.03
N GLY A 122 -5.38 6.49 -0.76
CA GLY A 122 -6.18 6.34 0.46
C GLY A 122 -5.59 7.06 1.69
N PHE A 123 -4.79 8.12 1.50
CA PHE A 123 -4.11 8.81 2.60
C PHE A 123 -4.85 10.06 3.10
N HIS A 124 -5.87 10.51 2.36
CA HIS A 124 -6.65 11.67 2.76
C HIS A 124 -7.29 11.45 4.14
N PRO A 125 -7.27 12.44 5.05
CA PRO A 125 -7.85 12.31 6.40
C PRO A 125 -9.31 11.88 6.40
N TYR A 126 -10.09 12.29 5.39
CA TYR A 126 -11.48 11.85 5.21
C TYR A 126 -11.56 10.32 5.01
N ASN A 127 -10.75 9.74 4.13
CA ASN A 127 -10.74 8.32 3.85
C ASN A 127 -10.24 7.49 5.05
N ILE A 128 -9.21 7.97 5.75
CA ILE A 128 -8.73 7.38 7.01
C ILE A 128 -9.80 7.45 8.10
N GLY A 129 -10.50 8.59 8.23
CA GLY A 129 -11.60 8.75 9.17
C GLY A 129 -12.76 7.80 8.89
N ARG A 130 -13.12 7.60 7.62
CA ARG A 130 -14.13 6.61 7.22
C ARG A 130 -13.71 5.18 7.54
N LEU A 131 -12.45 4.83 7.29
CA LEU A 131 -11.92 3.51 7.67
C LEU A 131 -12.01 3.29 9.19
N ALA A 132 -11.63 4.29 9.98
CA ALA A 132 -11.73 4.23 11.44
C ALA A 132 -13.17 4.08 11.95
N GLN A 133 -14.15 4.61 11.23
CA GLN A 133 -15.57 4.51 11.53
C GLN A 133 -16.26 3.28 10.91
N ARG A 134 -15.52 2.34 10.34
CA ARG A 134 -16.03 1.12 9.69
C ARG A 134 -16.90 1.39 8.45
N MET A 135 -16.66 2.51 7.78
CA MET A 135 -17.32 2.93 6.53
C MET A 135 -16.27 3.23 5.44
N PRO A 136 -15.34 2.29 5.15
CA PRO A 136 -14.27 2.56 4.19
C PRO A 136 -14.81 2.87 2.80
N LEU A 137 -14.16 3.82 2.12
CA LEU A 137 -14.42 4.17 0.73
C LEU A 137 -13.17 3.83 -0.10
N LEU A 138 -12.23 4.76 -0.26
CA LEU A 138 -10.91 4.46 -0.79
C LEU A 138 -10.00 4.09 0.38
N ARG A 139 -9.38 2.93 0.29
CA ARG A 139 -8.58 2.34 1.38
C ARG A 139 -7.10 2.48 1.06
N PRO A 140 -6.22 2.75 2.04
CA PRO A 140 -4.79 2.80 1.81
C PRO A 140 -4.27 1.56 1.10
N CYS A 141 -3.54 1.77 -0.02
CA CYS A 141 -3.20 0.70 -0.96
C CYS A 141 -2.40 -0.43 -0.32
N THR A 142 -1.36 -0.12 0.48
CA THR A 142 -0.53 -1.13 1.12
C THR A 142 -1.30 -1.92 2.17
N PRO A 143 -2.00 -1.31 3.15
CA PRO A 143 -2.86 -2.04 4.08
C PRO A 143 -3.93 -2.88 3.40
N LYS A 144 -4.63 -2.35 2.40
CA LYS A 144 -5.62 -3.09 1.60
C LYS A 144 -4.99 -4.33 0.94
N GLY A 145 -3.81 -4.15 0.34
CA GLY A 145 -3.06 -5.25 -0.28
C GLY A 145 -2.65 -6.31 0.74
N ILE A 146 -2.25 -5.92 1.94
CA ILE A 146 -1.93 -6.85 3.04
C ILE A 146 -3.16 -7.65 3.45
N MET A 147 -4.34 -7.03 3.55
CA MET A 147 -5.58 -7.75 3.85
C MET A 147 -5.90 -8.79 2.76
N THR A 148 -5.64 -8.49 1.48
CA THR A 148 -5.77 -9.46 0.39
C THR A 148 -4.77 -10.62 0.52
N LEU A 149 -3.51 -10.33 0.88
CA LEU A 149 -2.51 -11.36 1.15
C LEU A 149 -2.90 -12.26 2.33
N LEU A 150 -3.40 -11.69 3.42
CA LEU A 150 -3.89 -12.45 4.57
C LEU A 150 -5.08 -13.33 4.18
N ALA A 151 -6.04 -12.80 3.43
CA ALA A 151 -7.19 -13.56 2.94
C ALA A 151 -6.77 -14.75 2.05
N SER A 152 -5.71 -14.62 1.25
CA SER A 152 -5.20 -15.69 0.39
C SER A 152 -4.69 -16.92 1.16
N THR A 153 -4.36 -16.77 2.43
CA THR A 153 -3.92 -17.88 3.29
C THR A 153 -5.08 -18.76 3.76
N GLY A 154 -6.32 -18.29 3.64
CA GLY A 154 -7.51 -18.95 4.19
C GLY A 154 -7.60 -18.91 5.72
N ALA A 155 -6.69 -18.23 6.40
CA ALA A 155 -6.68 -18.14 7.85
C ALA A 155 -7.71 -17.12 8.37
N ASP A 156 -8.38 -17.47 9.46
CA ASP A 156 -9.32 -16.59 10.13
C ASP A 156 -8.59 -15.44 10.81
N LEU A 157 -9.20 -14.26 10.82
CA LEU A 157 -8.73 -13.07 11.50
C LEU A 157 -9.51 -12.79 12.79
N TYR A 158 -10.71 -13.35 12.94
CA TYR A 158 -11.58 -13.07 14.09
C TYR A 158 -10.96 -13.54 15.40
N GLY A 159 -10.85 -12.60 16.34
CA GLY A 159 -10.33 -12.87 17.68
C GLY A 159 -8.82 -13.11 17.74
N MET A 160 -8.11 -13.01 16.62
CA MET A 160 -6.66 -13.20 16.59
C MET A 160 -5.92 -11.98 17.13
N ASP A 161 -4.83 -12.21 17.82
CA ASP A 161 -3.91 -11.17 18.26
C ASP A 161 -3.02 -10.75 17.08
N ALA A 162 -3.05 -9.46 16.74
CA ALA A 162 -2.24 -8.89 15.67
C ALA A 162 -1.29 -7.82 16.23
N VAL A 163 -0.04 -7.85 15.77
CA VAL A 163 0.92 -6.78 16.04
C VAL A 163 1.32 -6.09 14.73
N VAL A 164 1.28 -4.77 14.74
CA VAL A 164 1.81 -3.91 13.68
C VAL A 164 3.07 -3.24 14.20
N VAL A 165 4.21 -3.58 13.62
CA VAL A 165 5.51 -3.00 13.96
C VAL A 165 5.80 -1.84 13.01
N GLY A 166 5.62 -0.61 13.52
CA GLY A 166 5.67 0.63 12.77
C GLY A 166 4.34 1.39 12.84
N ALA A 167 4.39 2.71 12.96
CA ALA A 167 3.23 3.56 13.17
C ALA A 167 3.18 4.77 12.21
N SER A 168 3.64 4.57 10.97
CA SER A 168 3.56 5.59 9.91
C SER A 168 2.10 5.87 9.52
N ASN A 169 1.85 7.10 9.04
CA ASN A 169 0.52 7.49 8.57
C ASN A 169 0.09 6.73 7.30
N ILE A 170 1.07 6.27 6.51
CA ILE A 170 0.80 5.63 5.21
C ILE A 170 0.66 4.10 5.29
N VAL A 171 1.19 3.45 6.33
CA VAL A 171 1.11 1.99 6.49
C VAL A 171 0.65 1.59 7.89
N GLY A 172 1.43 1.86 8.93
CA GLY A 172 1.21 1.25 10.25
C GLY A 172 -0.11 1.61 10.89
N ARG A 173 -0.49 2.89 10.90
CA ARG A 173 -1.77 3.36 11.46
C ARG A 173 -2.97 2.83 10.67
N PRO A 174 -3.05 2.97 9.35
CA PRO A 174 -4.16 2.43 8.60
C PRO A 174 -4.18 0.89 8.60
N MET A 175 -3.04 0.21 8.69
CA MET A 175 -3.00 -1.25 8.81
C MET A 175 -3.66 -1.73 10.11
N ALA A 176 -3.46 -1.01 11.19
CA ALA A 176 -4.14 -1.33 12.46
C ALA A 176 -5.67 -1.19 12.33
N LEU A 177 -6.15 -0.18 11.62
CA LEU A 177 -7.58 0.00 11.36
C LEU A 177 -8.15 -1.13 10.49
N GLU A 178 -7.39 -1.57 9.47
CA GLU A 178 -7.78 -2.69 8.61
C GLU A 178 -7.88 -4.01 9.39
N LEU A 179 -6.88 -4.31 10.22
CA LEU A 179 -6.89 -5.52 11.06
C LEU A 179 -8.01 -5.46 12.12
N LEU A 180 -8.25 -4.29 12.71
CA LEU A 180 -9.36 -4.07 13.63
C LEU A 180 -10.72 -4.28 12.93
N LEU A 181 -10.87 -3.77 11.70
CA LEU A 181 -12.06 -4.00 10.87
C LEU A 181 -12.23 -5.49 10.53
N GLY A 182 -11.12 -6.20 10.33
CA GLY A 182 -11.07 -7.64 10.10
C GLY A 182 -11.32 -8.50 11.34
N GLY A 183 -11.54 -7.89 12.52
CA GLY A 183 -11.89 -8.59 13.76
C GLY A 183 -10.70 -8.99 14.64
N CYS A 184 -9.48 -8.52 14.35
CA CYS A 184 -8.32 -8.75 15.20
C CYS A 184 -8.33 -7.86 16.46
N THR A 185 -7.69 -8.35 17.53
CA THR A 185 -7.18 -7.53 18.63
C THR A 185 -5.83 -6.97 18.22
N VAL A 186 -5.67 -5.65 18.15
CA VAL A 186 -4.50 -5.04 17.50
C VAL A 186 -3.62 -4.30 18.48
N THR A 187 -2.33 -4.61 18.47
CA THR A 187 -1.27 -3.83 19.13
C THR A 187 -0.44 -3.10 18.06
N VAL A 188 -0.29 -1.80 18.19
CA VAL A 188 0.62 -0.99 17.34
C VAL A 188 1.86 -0.63 18.12
N THR A 189 3.02 -0.93 17.55
CA THR A 189 4.31 -0.59 18.14
C THR A 189 5.03 0.48 17.31
N HIS A 190 5.92 1.22 17.95
CA HIS A 190 6.68 2.31 17.35
C HIS A 190 8.06 2.42 18.00
N ARG A 191 8.91 3.34 17.55
CA ARG A 191 10.29 3.50 18.04
C ARG A 191 10.46 3.69 19.56
N PHE A 192 9.40 4.06 20.27
CA PHE A 192 9.42 4.23 21.73
C PHE A 192 8.81 3.05 22.49
N THR A 193 8.36 2.01 21.78
CA THR A 193 7.77 0.81 22.42
C THR A 193 8.87 0.06 23.17
N ARG A 194 8.58 -0.28 24.43
CA ARG A 194 9.43 -1.12 25.25
C ARG A 194 9.15 -2.59 24.91
N ASP A 195 10.16 -3.42 25.07
CA ASP A 195 10.03 -4.89 24.99
C ASP A 195 9.31 -5.37 23.70
N LEU A 196 9.75 -4.86 22.53
CA LEU A 196 9.17 -5.19 21.23
C LEU A 196 9.03 -6.70 21.03
N ALA A 197 10.02 -7.47 21.50
CA ALA A 197 10.03 -8.94 21.44
C ALA A 197 8.78 -9.55 22.11
N ASP A 198 8.39 -9.04 23.27
CA ASP A 198 7.22 -9.53 24.02
C ASP A 198 5.92 -9.30 23.25
N HIS A 199 5.77 -8.14 22.59
CA HIS A 199 4.62 -7.86 21.75
C HIS A 199 4.55 -8.80 20.53
N VAL A 200 5.66 -9.04 19.86
CA VAL A 200 5.75 -9.91 18.68
C VAL A 200 5.49 -11.37 19.03
N SER A 201 6.04 -11.84 20.16
CA SER A 201 5.99 -13.26 20.55
C SER A 201 4.59 -13.78 20.89
N ARG A 202 3.65 -12.88 21.16
CA ARG A 202 2.25 -13.24 21.46
C ARG A 202 1.32 -13.19 20.25
N ALA A 203 1.75 -12.56 19.17
CA ALA A 203 0.90 -12.25 18.04
C ALA A 203 0.71 -13.44 17.08
N ASP A 204 -0.53 -13.69 16.69
CA ASP A 204 -0.91 -14.64 15.65
C ASP A 204 -0.68 -14.07 14.24
N ARG A 205 -0.74 -12.74 14.13
CA ARG A 205 -0.53 -11.98 12.89
C ARG A 205 0.50 -10.89 13.14
N VAL A 206 1.59 -10.90 12.39
CA VAL A 206 2.70 -9.96 12.54
C VAL A 206 2.85 -9.19 11.23
N VAL A 207 2.63 -7.88 11.27
CA VAL A 207 2.86 -6.99 10.11
C VAL A 207 4.00 -6.04 10.48
N VAL A 208 5.09 -6.10 9.72
CA VAL A 208 6.30 -5.30 10.01
C VAL A 208 6.51 -4.25 8.92
N ALA A 209 6.46 -2.98 9.32
CA ALA A 209 6.56 -1.81 8.45
C ALA A 209 7.36 -0.69 9.13
N ALA A 210 8.59 -0.99 9.53
CA ALA A 210 9.47 -0.10 10.30
C ALA A 210 10.57 0.55 9.46
N GLY A 211 10.87 0.00 8.26
CA GLY A 211 11.95 0.48 7.40
C GLY A 211 13.34 0.24 8.01
N THR A 212 13.49 -0.80 8.81
CA THR A 212 14.75 -1.14 9.48
C THR A 212 15.07 -2.61 9.24
N PRO A 213 16.16 -2.93 8.51
CA PRO A 213 16.51 -4.29 8.14
C PRO A 213 16.66 -5.19 9.35
N GLY A 214 15.97 -6.35 9.37
CA GLY A 214 16.09 -7.36 10.41
C GLY A 214 15.75 -6.88 11.82
N LEU A 215 14.93 -5.85 11.96
CA LEU A 215 14.47 -5.33 13.25
C LEU A 215 13.75 -6.40 14.07
N VAL A 216 12.86 -7.13 13.44
CA VAL A 216 12.13 -8.23 14.08
C VAL A 216 12.93 -9.51 13.91
N LYS A 217 13.37 -10.06 15.06
CA LYS A 217 14.12 -11.30 15.06
C LYS A 217 13.21 -12.49 14.79
N GLY A 218 13.71 -13.44 14.00
CA GLY A 218 12.93 -14.62 13.64
C GLY A 218 12.54 -15.46 14.85
N GLU A 219 13.38 -15.52 15.88
CA GLU A 219 13.13 -16.22 17.14
C GLU A 219 11.96 -15.63 17.96
N TRP A 220 11.60 -14.34 17.71
CA TRP A 220 10.46 -13.72 18.39
C TRP A 220 9.11 -14.15 17.78
N ILE A 221 9.12 -14.69 16.57
CA ILE A 221 7.87 -15.10 15.90
C ILE A 221 7.23 -16.27 16.66
N LYS A 222 5.98 -16.11 17.05
CA LYS A 222 5.15 -17.18 17.60
C LYS A 222 5.05 -18.34 16.60
N GLU A 223 5.17 -19.56 17.06
CA GLU A 223 5.00 -20.73 16.19
C GLU A 223 3.61 -20.76 15.56
N GLY A 224 3.57 -20.94 14.25
CA GLY A 224 2.33 -20.93 13.48
C GLY A 224 1.79 -19.55 13.13
N ALA A 225 2.44 -18.45 13.54
CA ALA A 225 2.02 -17.09 13.16
C ALA A 225 2.09 -16.86 11.66
N ILE A 226 1.30 -15.89 11.16
CA ILE A 226 1.42 -15.37 9.80
C ILE A 226 2.22 -14.07 9.84
N VAL A 227 3.27 -13.99 9.02
CA VAL A 227 4.20 -12.86 8.99
C VAL A 227 4.12 -12.13 7.65
N ILE A 228 3.80 -10.85 7.71
CA ILE A 228 3.78 -9.93 6.57
C ILE A 228 4.91 -8.92 6.74
N ASP A 229 5.94 -9.03 5.93
CA ASP A 229 7.05 -8.09 5.90
C ASP A 229 6.84 -7.05 4.80
N VAL A 230 6.63 -5.79 5.22
CA VAL A 230 6.42 -4.65 4.32
C VAL A 230 7.74 -3.95 3.99
N GLY A 231 8.80 -4.24 4.76
CA GLY A 231 10.10 -3.61 4.62
C GLY A 231 10.69 -3.83 3.22
N ILE A 232 11.25 -2.77 2.63
CA ILE A 232 12.04 -2.83 1.40
C ILE A 232 13.31 -2.02 1.64
N ASN A 233 14.36 -2.69 2.06
CA ASN A 233 15.63 -2.07 2.40
C ASN A 233 16.70 -2.51 1.39
N ARG A 234 17.32 -1.55 0.71
CA ARG A 234 18.42 -1.81 -0.22
C ARG A 234 19.73 -1.92 0.56
N GLN A 235 20.38 -3.05 0.47
CA GLN A 235 21.70 -3.29 1.05
C GLN A 235 22.80 -2.67 0.18
N ALA A 236 24.02 -2.56 0.72
CA ALA A 236 25.18 -2.01 0.00
C ALA A 236 25.54 -2.82 -1.26
N ASP A 237 25.25 -4.12 -1.28
CA ASP A 237 25.42 -5.01 -2.44
C ASP A 237 24.25 -4.97 -3.44
N GLY A 238 23.27 -4.08 -3.23
CA GLY A 238 22.11 -3.91 -4.07
C GLY A 238 20.94 -4.85 -3.79
N ARG A 239 21.10 -5.87 -2.93
CA ARG A 239 20.01 -6.77 -2.54
C ARG A 239 18.92 -6.03 -1.78
N LEU A 240 17.69 -6.45 -1.97
CA LEU A 240 16.54 -5.99 -1.20
C LEU A 240 16.26 -6.98 -0.06
N VAL A 241 16.12 -6.46 1.13
CA VAL A 241 15.77 -7.24 2.33
C VAL A 241 14.62 -6.57 3.08
N GLY A 242 13.88 -7.37 3.84
CA GLY A 242 12.79 -6.89 4.68
C GLY A 242 13.24 -6.40 6.05
N ASP A 243 12.24 -6.10 6.87
CA ASP A 243 12.40 -5.70 8.27
C ASP A 243 12.45 -6.92 9.21
N VAL A 244 12.15 -8.12 8.71
CA VAL A 244 12.13 -9.38 9.47
C VAL A 244 13.40 -10.20 9.14
N GLU A 245 13.95 -10.87 10.14
CA GLU A 245 14.99 -11.88 9.98
C GLU A 245 14.39 -13.15 9.36
N TYR A 246 14.31 -13.16 8.02
CA TYR A 246 13.48 -14.06 7.22
C TYR A 246 13.75 -15.54 7.46
N GLU A 247 15.03 -15.97 7.43
CA GLU A 247 15.41 -17.39 7.44
C GLU A 247 14.96 -18.10 8.73
N VAL A 248 15.07 -17.42 9.87
CA VAL A 248 14.65 -17.95 11.17
C VAL A 248 13.12 -17.83 11.31
N ALA A 249 12.55 -16.69 10.90
CA ALA A 249 11.09 -16.49 10.93
C ALA A 249 10.34 -17.55 10.09
N ALA A 250 10.87 -17.90 8.92
CA ALA A 250 10.28 -18.91 8.03
C ALA A 250 10.28 -20.34 8.62
N GLN A 251 11.10 -20.61 9.64
CA GLN A 251 11.08 -21.90 10.33
C GLN A 251 10.00 -21.99 11.40
N ARG A 252 9.44 -20.84 11.82
CA ARG A 252 8.46 -20.73 12.91
C ARG A 252 7.06 -20.37 12.42
N ALA A 253 6.96 -19.48 11.45
CA ALA A 253 5.72 -19.04 10.87
C ALA A 253 4.98 -20.16 10.12
N SER A 254 3.65 -20.06 10.03
CA SER A 254 2.87 -20.88 9.10
C SER A 254 2.90 -20.33 7.67
N TRP A 255 2.87 -19.00 7.55
CA TRP A 255 2.93 -18.26 6.30
C TRP A 255 3.84 -17.04 6.44
N ILE A 256 4.57 -16.71 5.38
CA ILE A 256 5.45 -15.53 5.36
C ILE A 256 5.50 -14.92 3.96
N THR A 257 5.55 -13.57 3.88
CA THR A 257 5.81 -12.88 2.62
C THR A 257 7.30 -12.82 2.31
N PRO A 258 7.73 -13.02 1.05
CA PRO A 258 9.11 -12.77 0.64
C PRO A 258 9.37 -11.27 0.44
N VAL A 259 10.63 -10.87 0.56
CA VAL A 259 11.11 -9.54 0.14
C VAL A 259 12.31 -9.72 -0.81
N PRO A 260 12.20 -9.29 -2.08
CA PRO A 260 11.01 -8.72 -2.76
C PRO A 260 9.97 -9.75 -3.18
N GLY A 261 8.77 -9.28 -3.60
CA GLY A 261 7.74 -10.15 -4.21
C GLY A 261 6.51 -10.41 -3.32
N GLY A 262 6.52 -9.94 -2.08
CA GLY A 262 5.37 -9.99 -1.18
C GLY A 262 4.45 -8.77 -1.34
N VAL A 263 4.58 -7.79 -0.45
CA VAL A 263 3.66 -6.65 -0.32
C VAL A 263 3.74 -5.65 -1.47
N GLY A 264 4.95 -5.33 -1.96
CA GLY A 264 5.15 -4.28 -2.98
C GLY A 264 4.32 -4.43 -4.25
N PRO A 265 4.24 -5.61 -4.89
CA PRO A 265 3.36 -5.85 -6.03
C PRO A 265 1.88 -5.58 -5.72
N MET A 266 1.41 -5.92 -4.51
CA MET A 266 0.03 -5.71 -4.10
C MET A 266 -0.33 -4.24 -3.93
N THR A 267 0.58 -3.42 -3.40
CA THR A 267 0.38 -1.96 -3.28
C THR A 267 0.01 -1.36 -4.64
N ARG A 268 0.73 -1.75 -5.70
CA ARG A 268 0.48 -1.25 -7.06
C ARG A 268 -0.85 -1.77 -7.64
N ALA A 269 -1.15 -3.04 -7.43
CA ALA A 269 -2.42 -3.60 -7.89
C ALA A 269 -3.63 -2.97 -7.18
N CYS A 270 -3.53 -2.69 -5.88
CA CYS A 270 -4.58 -2.01 -5.12
C CYS A 270 -4.76 -0.54 -5.53
N LEU A 271 -3.71 0.14 -5.98
CA LEU A 271 -3.83 1.48 -6.57
C LEU A 271 -4.73 1.46 -7.81
N LEU A 272 -4.53 0.50 -8.70
CA LEU A 272 -5.38 0.33 -9.88
C LEU A 272 -6.82 -0.05 -9.50
N GLU A 273 -6.98 -0.93 -8.50
CA GLU A 273 -8.30 -1.32 -8.02
C GLU A 273 -9.06 -0.14 -7.39
N ASN A 274 -8.38 0.72 -6.62
CA ASN A 274 -8.98 1.95 -6.08
C ASN A 274 -9.37 2.92 -7.21
N THR A 275 -8.54 3.08 -8.24
CA THR A 275 -8.82 3.94 -9.39
C THR A 275 -10.03 3.43 -10.18
N LEU A 276 -10.11 2.12 -10.41
CA LEU A 276 -11.27 1.51 -11.05
C LEU A 276 -12.55 1.69 -10.21
N HIS A 277 -12.44 1.48 -8.88
CA HIS A 277 -13.56 1.69 -7.96
C HIS A 277 -14.06 3.15 -7.98
N ALA A 278 -13.15 4.12 -8.01
CA ALA A 278 -13.51 5.54 -8.11
C ALA A 278 -14.26 5.81 -9.43
N ALA A 279 -13.78 5.30 -10.55
CA ALA A 279 -14.44 5.46 -11.84
C ALA A 279 -15.86 4.86 -11.85
N GLU A 280 -16.06 3.68 -11.26
CA GLU A 280 -17.32 2.93 -11.34
C GLU A 280 -18.40 3.37 -10.34
N HIS A 281 -17.99 3.93 -9.21
CA HIS A 281 -18.90 4.14 -8.08
C HIS A 281 -18.95 5.58 -7.55
N LEU A 282 -17.97 6.40 -7.94
CA LEU A 282 -17.85 7.76 -7.44
C LEU A 282 -18.00 8.81 -8.55
N HIS A 283 -17.70 8.46 -9.82
CA HIS A 283 -17.61 9.44 -10.91
C HIS A 283 -18.46 9.10 -12.15
N ASP A 284 -19.10 7.93 -12.20
CA ASP A 284 -20.06 7.56 -13.28
C ASP A 284 -21.47 8.11 -13.07
#